data_9f3dfa8cf45e79f2b5802b2589855e46
#
_entry.id   9f3dfa8cf45e79f2b5802b2589855e46
#
_cell.length_a   1.000
_cell.length_b   1.000
_cell.length_c   1.000
_cell.angle_alpha   90.00
_cell.angle_beta   90.00
_cell.angle_gamma   90.00
#
_symmetry.space_group_name_H-M   'P 1'
#
loop_
_entity.id
_entity.type
_entity.pdbx_description
1 polymer ?
#
loop_
_entity_poly.entity_id
_entity_poly.type
_entity_poly.pdbx_seq_one_letter_code
_entity_poly.pdbx_strand_id
1 'polypeptide(L)'
;MRVLLHTPLKPPDSPTPSGDREMARGFARLLRRIGHRVIMPAASRVAAGVPAANAHLALERRARTQAARLVARWRALPAGHPERFDLWFTYHCYYRKPDWLGPLVTRALDIPYVIAEASHAPRRAYGPTRLGHRAVERALMAADLVVTVNPRDVTGVKARLHPGGRQVRLPPFIDTAPLIADRSTRPTNESPVLLTVGMMRQRDKLDSYRVLASALALLKDRPWRAVLVGDGPARGEVESAMAPLGERVRFAGAVAREDLPKIYAAADLYLWPAVNEAYGMAFLEAQAAGLPVVAGRTGGVPAVVAHEVTGLLTPVGEAPAFADAVARLLDAPDQRARFAAAARHRVVALHDEQAAARALAKILRRLA
;
A
#
# COMPACT_ATOMS: atom_id res chain seq x y z
N MET A 1 12.98 -16.54 -15.25
CA MET A 1 12.04 -17.51 -14.62
C MET A 1 10.61 -17.19 -14.99
N ARG A 2 9.73 -18.17 -14.95
CA ARG A 2 8.29 -18.03 -15.03
C ARG A 2 7.74 -17.97 -13.59
N VAL A 3 7.15 -16.86 -13.24
CA VAL A 3 6.69 -16.59 -11.87
C VAL A 3 5.18 -16.64 -11.82
N LEU A 4 4.60 -17.51 -11.00
CA LEU A 4 3.19 -17.47 -10.69
C LEU A 4 2.97 -16.43 -9.61
N LEU A 5 2.29 -15.33 -9.95
CA LEU A 5 1.91 -14.27 -9.00
C LEU A 5 0.52 -14.55 -8.42
N HIS A 6 0.49 -14.93 -7.15
CA HIS A 6 -0.74 -15.16 -6.39
C HIS A 6 -1.07 -13.96 -5.50
N THR A 7 -2.32 -13.48 -5.55
CA THR A 7 -2.77 -12.29 -4.82
C THR A 7 -4.06 -12.59 -4.04
N PRO A 8 -3.96 -13.27 -2.88
CA PRO A 8 -5.15 -13.76 -2.16
C PRO A 8 -6.06 -12.66 -1.63
N LEU A 9 -5.52 -11.46 -1.35
CA LEU A 9 -6.32 -10.34 -0.85
C LEU A 9 -7.08 -9.64 -1.97
N LYS A 10 -6.35 -9.15 -2.97
CA LYS A 10 -6.93 -8.32 -4.03
C LYS A 10 -6.16 -8.52 -5.34
N PRO A 11 -6.80 -9.12 -6.34
CA PRO A 11 -6.14 -9.33 -7.62
C PRO A 11 -5.92 -8.00 -8.37
N PRO A 12 -4.91 -7.93 -9.25
CA PRO A 12 -4.58 -6.73 -10.03
C PRO A 12 -5.72 -6.21 -10.92
N ASP A 13 -6.62 -7.10 -11.34
CA ASP A 13 -7.81 -6.80 -12.17
C ASP A 13 -9.05 -6.42 -11.37
N SER A 14 -8.97 -6.34 -10.03
CA SER A 14 -10.09 -5.93 -9.18
C SER A 14 -10.66 -4.58 -9.64
N PRO A 15 -12.00 -4.46 -9.81
CA PRO A 15 -12.60 -3.20 -10.26
C PRO A 15 -12.47 -2.08 -9.21
N THR A 16 -12.42 -2.43 -7.92
CA THR A 16 -12.35 -1.44 -6.84
C THR A 16 -10.93 -0.93 -6.63
N PRO A 17 -10.63 0.37 -6.82
CA PRO A 17 -9.33 0.97 -6.52
C PRO A 17 -8.91 0.74 -5.06
N SER A 18 -7.62 0.50 -4.82
CA SER A 18 -7.03 0.44 -3.47
C SER A 18 -5.50 0.37 -3.56
N GLY A 19 -4.82 0.74 -2.47
CA GLY A 19 -3.37 0.56 -2.34
C GLY A 19 -2.92 -0.88 -2.58
N ASP A 20 -3.65 -1.87 -2.05
CA ASP A 20 -3.33 -3.29 -2.26
C ASP A 20 -3.38 -3.69 -3.74
N ARG A 21 -4.39 -3.21 -4.49
CA ARG A 21 -4.47 -3.46 -5.93
C ARG A 21 -3.27 -2.85 -6.67
N GLU A 22 -2.93 -1.62 -6.34
CA GLU A 22 -1.82 -0.93 -7.00
C GLU A 22 -0.48 -1.57 -6.67
N MET A 23 -0.27 -2.02 -5.42
CA MET A 23 0.93 -2.78 -5.06
C MET A 23 0.98 -4.15 -5.76
N ALA A 24 -0.16 -4.85 -5.91
CA ALA A 24 -0.21 -6.10 -6.67
C ALA A 24 0.18 -5.88 -8.14
N ARG A 25 -0.32 -4.80 -8.75
CA ARG A 25 0.09 -4.36 -10.11
C ARG A 25 1.57 -3.99 -10.16
N GLY A 26 2.04 -3.27 -9.14
CA GLY A 26 3.44 -2.89 -8.98
C GLY A 26 4.35 -4.11 -8.97
N PHE A 27 4.09 -5.11 -8.13
CA PHE A 27 4.88 -6.35 -8.12
C PHE A 27 4.84 -7.09 -9.46
N ALA A 28 3.70 -7.12 -10.15
CA ALA A 28 3.62 -7.69 -11.49
C ALA A 28 4.51 -6.94 -12.50
N ARG A 29 4.54 -5.60 -12.43
CA ARG A 29 5.45 -4.78 -13.27
C ARG A 29 6.91 -5.00 -12.89
N LEU A 30 7.26 -5.01 -11.59
CA LEU A 30 8.64 -5.27 -11.14
C LEU A 30 9.16 -6.59 -11.66
N LEU A 31 8.40 -7.68 -11.49
CA LEU A 31 8.78 -9.01 -11.94
C LEU A 31 9.00 -9.05 -13.45
N ARG A 32 8.14 -8.40 -14.25
CA ARG A 32 8.32 -8.29 -15.70
C ARG A 32 9.55 -7.46 -16.07
N ARG A 33 9.75 -6.32 -15.40
CA ARG A 33 10.89 -5.41 -15.62
C ARG A 33 12.24 -6.08 -15.39
N ILE A 34 12.32 -7.01 -14.44
CA ILE A 34 13.53 -7.78 -14.17
C ILE A 34 13.64 -9.08 -14.99
N GLY A 35 12.87 -9.19 -16.08
CA GLY A 35 12.97 -10.26 -17.06
C GLY A 35 12.22 -11.54 -16.71
N HIS A 36 11.27 -11.50 -15.79
CA HIS A 36 10.44 -12.67 -15.47
C HIS A 36 9.13 -12.67 -16.25
N ARG A 37 8.72 -13.85 -16.71
CA ARG A 37 7.35 -14.04 -17.22
C ARG A 37 6.40 -14.21 -16.05
N VAL A 38 5.42 -13.32 -15.92
CA VAL A 38 4.43 -13.35 -14.84
C VAL A 38 3.16 -14.06 -15.30
N ILE A 39 2.83 -15.14 -14.61
CA ILE A 39 1.60 -15.91 -14.78
C ILE A 39 0.68 -15.53 -13.62
N MET A 40 -0.51 -15.05 -13.93
CA MET A 40 -1.54 -14.76 -12.94
C MET A 40 -2.64 -15.80 -13.10
N PRO A 41 -2.88 -16.66 -12.10
CA PRO A 41 -3.97 -17.63 -12.20
C PRO A 41 -5.29 -16.87 -12.28
N ALA A 42 -6.16 -17.30 -13.18
CA ALA A 42 -7.55 -16.80 -13.23
C ALA A 42 -8.13 -16.93 -11.82
N ALA A 43 -8.43 -15.82 -11.23
CA ALA A 43 -8.76 -15.55 -9.84
C ALA A 43 -9.12 -16.78 -8.97
N SER A 44 -8.30 -17.10 -8.01
CA SER A 44 -8.78 -17.74 -6.78
C SER A 44 -9.62 -16.69 -6.02
N ARG A 45 -10.82 -16.42 -6.50
CA ARG A 45 -11.80 -15.51 -5.87
C ARG A 45 -12.30 -16.16 -4.59
N VAL A 46 -11.50 -16.05 -3.54
CA VAL A 46 -11.98 -16.37 -2.19
C VAL A 46 -12.80 -15.18 -1.71
N ALA A 47 -14.03 -15.45 -1.27
CA ALA A 47 -15.01 -14.45 -0.87
C ALA A 47 -14.45 -13.36 0.08
N ALA A 48 -14.98 -12.14 -0.02
CA ALA A 48 -14.60 -11.02 0.86
C ALA A 48 -15.10 -11.26 2.31
N GLY A 49 -14.31 -10.77 3.28
CA GLY A 49 -14.66 -10.81 4.71
C GLY A 49 -13.80 -11.78 5.54
N VAL A 50 -13.98 -11.73 6.87
CA VAL A 50 -13.48 -12.78 7.77
C VAL A 50 -14.51 -13.91 7.73
N PRO A 51 -14.18 -15.07 7.15
CA PRO A 51 -15.12 -16.16 7.11
C PRO A 51 -15.45 -16.64 8.53
N ALA A 52 -16.67 -17.07 8.79
CA ALA A 52 -16.98 -17.86 9.97
C ALA A 52 -16.06 -19.11 10.04
N ALA A 53 -15.86 -19.65 11.23
CA ALA A 53 -14.94 -20.78 11.44
C ALA A 53 -15.21 -21.97 10.46
N ASN A 54 -16.49 -22.27 10.20
CA ASN A 54 -16.88 -23.31 9.26
C ASN A 54 -16.51 -22.99 7.80
N ALA A 55 -16.52 -21.70 7.42
CA ALA A 55 -16.10 -21.29 6.10
C ALA A 55 -14.57 -21.39 5.90
N HIS A 56 -13.76 -21.20 6.94
CA HIS A 56 -12.32 -21.46 6.86
C HIS A 56 -11.99 -22.94 6.57
N LEU A 57 -12.69 -23.87 7.21
CA LEU A 57 -12.52 -25.30 6.92
C LEU A 57 -12.92 -25.67 5.49
N ALA A 58 -14.01 -25.09 5.01
CA ALA A 58 -14.44 -25.25 3.62
C ALA A 58 -13.41 -24.67 2.62
N LEU A 59 -12.83 -23.51 2.95
CA LEU A 59 -11.77 -22.89 2.16
C LEU A 59 -10.50 -23.74 2.14
N GLU A 60 -10.10 -24.31 3.27
CA GLU A 60 -8.93 -25.21 3.34
C GLU A 60 -9.15 -26.46 2.48
N ARG A 61 -10.33 -27.10 2.55
CA ARG A 61 -10.66 -28.25 1.70
C ARG A 61 -10.61 -27.90 0.21
N ARG A 62 -11.25 -26.78 -0.17
CA ARG A 62 -11.22 -26.28 -1.56
C ARG A 62 -9.80 -25.98 -2.03
N ALA A 63 -8.98 -25.37 -1.18
CA ALA A 63 -7.58 -25.10 -1.49
C ALA A 63 -6.77 -26.37 -1.72
N ARG A 64 -6.96 -27.43 -0.92
CA ARG A 64 -6.33 -28.73 -1.13
C ARG A 64 -6.70 -29.33 -2.49
N THR A 65 -7.98 -29.35 -2.83
CA THR A 65 -8.46 -29.84 -4.13
C THR A 65 -7.92 -29.01 -5.28
N GLN A 66 -7.90 -27.68 -5.14
CA GLN A 66 -7.38 -26.77 -6.16
C GLN A 66 -5.87 -26.91 -6.32
N ALA A 67 -5.12 -27.05 -5.23
CA ALA A 67 -3.68 -27.29 -5.26
C ALA A 67 -3.36 -28.61 -5.98
N ALA A 68 -4.08 -29.69 -5.65
CA ALA A 68 -3.90 -30.98 -6.31
C ALA A 68 -4.15 -30.90 -7.83
N ARG A 69 -5.23 -30.21 -8.25
CA ARG A 69 -5.52 -29.98 -9.68
C ARG A 69 -4.44 -29.17 -10.37
N LEU A 70 -3.94 -28.11 -9.71
CA LEU A 70 -2.88 -27.28 -10.26
C LEU A 70 -1.57 -28.04 -10.42
N VAL A 71 -1.20 -28.84 -9.42
CA VAL A 71 -0.02 -29.73 -9.46
C VAL A 71 -0.14 -30.76 -10.57
N ALA A 72 -1.28 -31.43 -10.68
CA ALA A 72 -1.51 -32.42 -11.75
C ALA A 72 -1.41 -31.76 -13.15
N ARG A 73 -2.04 -30.61 -13.34
CA ARG A 73 -1.93 -29.83 -14.58
C ARG A 73 -0.48 -29.45 -14.88
N TRP A 74 0.23 -28.90 -13.91
CA TRP A 74 1.63 -28.50 -14.07
C TRP A 74 2.53 -29.67 -14.47
N ARG A 75 2.32 -30.85 -13.86
CA ARG A 75 3.08 -32.07 -14.18
C ARG A 75 2.77 -32.62 -15.57
N ALA A 76 1.54 -32.49 -16.03
CA ALA A 76 1.11 -32.92 -17.36
C ALA A 76 1.63 -32.03 -18.50
N LEU A 77 2.06 -30.80 -18.22
CA LEU A 77 2.59 -29.89 -19.23
C LEU A 77 4.03 -30.27 -19.63
N PRO A 78 4.42 -30.18 -20.92
CA PRO A 78 5.80 -30.40 -21.36
C PRO A 78 6.79 -29.46 -20.68
N ALA A 79 8.05 -29.87 -20.57
CA ALA A 79 9.13 -28.98 -20.16
C ALA A 79 9.16 -27.76 -21.08
N GLY A 80 9.25 -26.55 -20.51
CA GLY A 80 9.24 -25.30 -21.30
C GLY A 80 7.85 -24.76 -21.64
N HIS A 81 6.77 -25.49 -21.39
CA HIS A 81 5.42 -24.98 -21.65
C HIS A 81 5.16 -23.63 -20.95
N PRO A 82 4.51 -22.66 -21.62
CA PRO A 82 4.33 -21.30 -21.10
C PRO A 82 3.53 -21.19 -19.80
N GLU A 83 2.73 -22.19 -19.45
CA GLU A 83 1.97 -22.23 -18.21
C GLU A 83 2.72 -22.92 -17.06
N ARG A 84 3.86 -23.57 -17.29
CA ARG A 84 4.72 -24.03 -16.21
C ARG A 84 5.39 -22.86 -15.54
N PHE A 85 5.44 -22.86 -14.23
CA PHE A 85 6.11 -21.84 -13.44
C PHE A 85 7.24 -22.43 -12.61
N ASP A 86 8.25 -21.63 -12.36
CA ASP A 86 9.50 -22.00 -11.72
C ASP A 86 9.57 -21.44 -10.29
N LEU A 87 8.65 -20.51 -9.95
CA LEU A 87 8.60 -19.83 -8.66
C LEU A 87 7.15 -19.45 -8.35
N TRP A 88 6.75 -19.66 -7.11
CA TRP A 88 5.48 -19.16 -6.57
C TRP A 88 5.74 -17.87 -5.79
N PHE A 89 5.10 -16.78 -6.19
CA PHE A 89 5.22 -15.47 -5.57
C PHE A 89 3.85 -15.02 -5.07
N THR A 90 3.69 -14.93 -3.74
CA THR A 90 2.45 -14.43 -3.13
C THR A 90 2.62 -12.98 -2.73
N TYR A 91 1.68 -12.12 -3.14
CA TYR A 91 1.59 -10.76 -2.62
C TYR A 91 0.43 -10.64 -1.64
N HIS A 92 0.72 -10.14 -0.44
CA HIS A 92 -0.14 -9.89 0.69
C HIS A 92 -0.77 -11.15 1.30
N CYS A 93 -0.10 -11.67 2.35
CA CYS A 93 -0.54 -12.84 3.11
C CYS A 93 -0.80 -12.45 4.57
N TYR A 94 -2.07 -12.46 5.01
CA TYR A 94 -2.46 -12.16 6.38
C TYR A 94 -3.71 -12.94 6.80
N TYR A 95 -4.07 -12.91 8.10
CA TYR A 95 -5.08 -13.78 8.71
C TYR A 95 -6.48 -13.74 8.05
N ARG A 96 -6.89 -12.63 7.41
CA ARG A 96 -8.17 -12.56 6.67
C ARG A 96 -8.08 -13.18 5.29
N LYS A 97 -6.91 -13.17 4.69
CA LYS A 97 -6.62 -13.64 3.33
C LYS A 97 -5.26 -14.32 3.31
N PRO A 98 -5.12 -15.48 3.99
CA PRO A 98 -3.87 -16.23 3.93
C PRO A 98 -3.71 -16.91 2.57
N ASP A 99 -2.48 -17.24 2.24
CA ASP A 99 -2.21 -18.11 1.10
C ASP A 99 -2.42 -19.58 1.48
N TRP A 100 -3.54 -20.12 1.04
CA TRP A 100 -3.89 -21.53 1.24
C TRP A 100 -3.23 -22.46 0.21
N LEU A 101 -2.78 -21.93 -0.94
CA LEU A 101 -2.30 -22.71 -2.09
C LEU A 101 -0.77 -22.85 -2.10
N GLY A 102 -0.06 -21.72 -1.88
CA GLY A 102 1.38 -21.66 -2.00
C GLY A 102 2.10 -22.80 -1.28
N PRO A 103 1.90 -23.01 0.04
CA PRO A 103 2.59 -24.07 0.78
C PRO A 103 2.35 -25.48 0.25
N LEU A 104 1.16 -25.74 -0.31
CA LEU A 104 0.80 -27.05 -0.85
C LEU A 104 1.42 -27.31 -2.21
N VAL A 105 1.36 -26.28 -3.08
CA VAL A 105 1.85 -26.39 -4.47
C VAL A 105 3.37 -26.41 -4.50
N THR A 106 4.03 -25.49 -3.78
CA THR A 106 5.48 -25.36 -3.81
C THR A 106 6.16 -26.62 -3.25
N ARG A 107 5.63 -27.16 -2.14
CA ARG A 107 6.10 -28.43 -1.60
C ARG A 107 5.92 -29.61 -2.57
N ALA A 108 4.77 -29.68 -3.28
CA ALA A 108 4.48 -30.79 -4.19
C ALA A 108 5.28 -30.72 -5.50
N LEU A 109 5.70 -29.53 -5.93
CA LEU A 109 6.46 -29.28 -7.15
C LEU A 109 7.95 -29.08 -6.91
N ASP A 110 8.37 -29.00 -5.65
CA ASP A 110 9.75 -28.67 -5.23
C ASP A 110 10.29 -27.41 -5.89
N ILE A 111 9.51 -26.31 -5.76
CA ILE A 111 9.84 -25.00 -6.32
C ILE A 111 9.88 -23.94 -5.23
N PRO A 112 10.70 -22.87 -5.39
CA PRO A 112 10.79 -21.79 -4.43
C PRO A 112 9.46 -21.09 -4.14
N TYR A 113 9.26 -20.72 -2.87
CA TYR A 113 8.12 -19.97 -2.38
C TYR A 113 8.53 -18.62 -1.81
N VAL A 114 8.05 -17.54 -2.41
CA VAL A 114 8.28 -16.16 -1.98
C VAL A 114 6.97 -15.52 -1.53
N ILE A 115 7.00 -14.86 -0.39
CA ILE A 115 5.87 -14.03 0.08
C ILE A 115 6.33 -12.59 0.15
N ALA A 116 5.68 -11.68 -0.58
CA ALA A 116 5.81 -10.25 -0.38
C ALA A 116 4.66 -9.75 0.49
N GLU A 117 4.98 -8.98 1.54
CA GLU A 117 4.02 -8.42 2.50
C GLU A 117 3.20 -9.48 3.24
N ALA A 118 3.85 -10.17 4.16
CA ALA A 118 3.18 -11.03 5.14
C ALA A 118 2.99 -10.28 6.46
N SER A 119 1.88 -10.54 7.15
CA SER A 119 1.61 -9.99 8.49
C SER A 119 1.32 -11.13 9.47
N HIS A 120 2.13 -11.20 10.53
CA HIS A 120 1.93 -12.13 11.64
C HIS A 120 1.62 -11.36 12.93
N ALA A 121 0.42 -11.59 13.49
CA ALA A 121 -0.04 -10.92 14.71
C ALA A 121 -0.50 -11.95 15.74
N PRO A 122 0.28 -12.24 16.81
CA PRO A 122 -0.03 -13.26 17.81
C PRO A 122 -1.43 -13.12 18.44
N ARG A 123 -1.92 -11.86 18.63
CA ARG A 123 -3.28 -11.60 19.11
C ARG A 123 -4.40 -12.20 18.25
N ARG A 124 -4.10 -12.61 17.03
CA ARG A 124 -5.03 -13.24 16.08
C ARG A 124 -5.04 -14.77 16.16
N ALA A 125 -4.18 -15.34 17.00
CA ALA A 125 -4.12 -16.80 17.24
C ALA A 125 -5.37 -17.34 17.96
N TYR A 126 -6.22 -16.45 18.47
CA TYR A 126 -7.42 -16.82 19.23
C TYR A 126 -8.70 -16.30 18.55
N GLY A 127 -9.85 -16.87 18.94
CA GLY A 127 -11.17 -16.45 18.47
C GLY A 127 -11.40 -16.72 16.97
N PRO A 128 -12.26 -15.91 16.32
CA PRO A 128 -12.71 -16.14 14.93
C PRO A 128 -11.57 -16.10 13.89
N THR A 129 -10.45 -15.47 14.22
CA THR A 129 -9.31 -15.30 13.31
C THR A 129 -8.29 -16.44 13.37
N ARG A 130 -8.43 -17.36 14.33
CA ARG A 130 -7.45 -18.43 14.63
C ARG A 130 -7.05 -19.26 13.42
N LEU A 131 -8.02 -19.70 12.62
CA LEU A 131 -7.73 -20.59 11.47
C LEU A 131 -6.96 -19.86 10.38
N GLY A 132 -7.35 -18.61 10.07
CA GLY A 132 -6.61 -17.78 9.14
C GLY A 132 -5.20 -17.45 9.63
N HIS A 133 -5.04 -17.19 10.93
CA HIS A 133 -3.74 -16.97 11.55
C HIS A 133 -2.82 -18.21 11.41
N ARG A 134 -3.33 -19.40 11.73
CA ARG A 134 -2.59 -20.67 11.53
C ARG A 134 -2.21 -20.91 10.06
N ALA A 135 -3.06 -20.50 9.12
CA ALA A 135 -2.73 -20.60 7.71
C ALA A 135 -1.58 -19.67 7.31
N VAL A 136 -1.52 -18.44 7.87
CA VAL A 136 -0.37 -17.55 7.70
C VAL A 136 0.90 -18.16 8.30
N GLU A 137 0.82 -18.76 9.50
CA GLU A 137 1.98 -19.44 10.10
C GLU A 137 2.51 -20.56 9.20
N ARG A 138 1.60 -21.38 8.64
CA ARG A 138 2.00 -22.43 7.67
C ARG A 138 2.66 -21.86 6.43
N ALA A 139 2.14 -20.73 5.92
CA ALA A 139 2.73 -20.07 4.77
C ALA A 139 4.14 -19.52 5.08
N LEU A 140 4.32 -18.88 6.22
CA LEU A 140 5.63 -18.37 6.68
C LEU A 140 6.64 -19.51 6.92
N MET A 141 6.20 -20.62 7.52
CA MET A 141 7.04 -21.81 7.73
C MET A 141 7.44 -22.52 6.43
N ALA A 142 6.68 -22.33 5.35
CA ALA A 142 6.98 -22.91 4.05
C ALA A 142 7.77 -21.97 3.13
N ALA A 143 7.85 -20.68 3.45
CA ALA A 143 8.44 -19.66 2.58
C ALA A 143 9.98 -19.67 2.64
N ASP A 144 10.64 -19.80 1.49
CA ASP A 144 12.09 -19.66 1.36
C ASP A 144 12.53 -18.21 1.55
N LEU A 145 11.64 -17.28 1.19
CA LEU A 145 11.91 -15.85 1.28
C LEU A 145 10.64 -15.06 1.59
N VAL A 146 10.74 -14.17 2.58
CA VAL A 146 9.71 -13.15 2.83
C VAL A 146 10.27 -11.76 2.56
N VAL A 147 9.63 -11.04 1.65
CA VAL A 147 9.91 -9.64 1.33
C VAL A 147 8.98 -8.78 2.16
N THR A 148 9.50 -8.15 3.21
CA THR A 148 8.71 -7.32 4.12
C THR A 148 8.67 -5.90 3.59
N VAL A 149 7.46 -5.39 3.32
CA VAL A 149 7.23 -4.01 2.87
C VAL A 149 6.98 -3.10 4.07
N ASN A 150 6.09 -3.51 4.99
CA ASN A 150 5.80 -2.75 6.19
C ASN A 150 6.81 -3.07 7.32
N PRO A 151 7.52 -2.06 7.85
CA PRO A 151 8.47 -2.28 8.95
C PRO A 151 7.88 -2.92 10.22
N ARG A 152 6.57 -2.72 10.47
CA ARG A 152 5.88 -3.30 11.62
C ARG A 152 5.80 -4.82 11.59
N ASP A 153 5.81 -5.41 10.41
CA ASP A 153 5.70 -6.86 10.24
C ASP A 153 7.04 -7.60 10.40
N VAL A 154 8.17 -6.88 10.41
CA VAL A 154 9.52 -7.47 10.43
C VAL A 154 9.68 -8.46 11.57
N THR A 155 9.42 -8.04 12.80
CA THR A 155 9.63 -8.86 14.00
C THR A 155 8.68 -10.07 14.03
N GLY A 156 7.39 -9.83 13.75
CA GLY A 156 6.38 -10.89 13.75
C GLY A 156 6.63 -11.96 12.69
N VAL A 157 7.05 -11.55 11.50
CA VAL A 157 7.40 -12.46 10.41
C VAL A 157 8.66 -13.25 10.76
N LYS A 158 9.73 -12.58 11.21
CA LYS A 158 10.99 -13.23 11.57
C LYS A 158 10.81 -14.34 12.61
N ALA A 159 9.93 -14.14 13.57
CA ALA A 159 9.64 -15.10 14.63
C ALA A 159 8.94 -16.39 14.14
N ARG A 160 8.51 -16.46 12.87
CA ARG A 160 7.75 -17.58 12.30
C ARG A 160 8.34 -18.17 11.02
N LEU A 161 9.47 -17.69 10.57
CA LEU A 161 10.19 -18.32 9.47
C LEU A 161 10.83 -19.63 9.93
N HIS A 162 10.93 -20.59 9.01
CA HIS A 162 11.74 -21.80 9.28
C HIS A 162 13.24 -21.43 9.35
N PRO A 163 14.11 -22.29 9.93
CA PRO A 163 15.52 -21.96 10.14
C PRO A 163 16.30 -21.57 8.87
N GLY A 164 15.95 -22.11 7.70
CA GLY A 164 16.54 -21.74 6.41
C GLY A 164 15.84 -20.58 5.69
N GLY A 165 14.70 -20.12 6.21
CA GLY A 165 13.90 -19.05 5.61
C GLY A 165 14.58 -17.69 5.76
N ARG A 166 14.53 -16.89 4.70
CA ARG A 166 15.13 -15.55 4.67
C ARG A 166 14.08 -14.46 4.71
N GLN A 167 14.41 -13.37 5.36
CA GLN A 167 13.61 -12.15 5.36
C GLN A 167 14.44 -10.97 4.86
N VAL A 168 13.88 -10.20 3.95
CA VAL A 168 14.48 -8.97 3.43
C VAL A 168 13.47 -7.85 3.43
N ARG A 169 13.94 -6.61 3.49
CA ARG A 169 13.08 -5.42 3.37
C ARG A 169 13.11 -4.91 1.94
N LEU A 170 11.91 -4.58 1.42
CA LEU A 170 11.71 -3.81 0.23
C LEU A 170 10.76 -2.66 0.60
N PRO A 171 11.19 -1.39 0.60
CA PRO A 171 10.28 -0.27 0.86
C PRO A 171 9.08 -0.28 -0.09
N PRO A 172 7.91 0.25 0.32
CA PRO A 172 6.80 0.46 -0.61
C PRO A 172 7.25 1.35 -1.76
N PHE A 173 6.74 1.11 -2.95
CA PHE A 173 7.20 1.76 -4.17
C PHE A 173 6.05 2.17 -5.08
N ILE A 174 6.30 3.16 -5.92
CA ILE A 174 5.39 3.69 -6.95
C ILE A 174 6.14 3.91 -8.25
N ASP A 175 5.40 4.02 -9.34
CA ASP A 175 5.91 4.62 -10.57
C ASP A 175 5.95 6.14 -10.39
N THR A 176 7.14 6.71 -10.26
CA THR A 176 7.32 8.14 -10.02
C THR A 176 7.28 8.96 -11.30
N ALA A 177 7.55 8.36 -12.46
CA ALA A 177 7.69 9.08 -13.72
C ALA A 177 6.51 10.00 -14.08
N PRO A 178 5.24 9.57 -13.96
CA PRO A 178 4.11 10.45 -14.27
C PRO A 178 3.91 11.58 -13.26
N LEU A 179 4.51 11.49 -12.06
CA LEU A 179 4.32 12.44 -10.97
C LEU A 179 5.42 13.51 -10.91
N ILE A 180 6.55 13.29 -11.59
CA ILE A 180 7.66 14.24 -11.66
C ILE A 180 7.30 15.30 -12.71
N ALA A 181 6.42 16.22 -12.31
CA ALA A 181 6.06 17.35 -13.15
C ALA A 181 7.05 18.53 -12.98
N ASP A 182 7.26 19.26 -14.06
CA ASP A 182 7.86 20.59 -13.96
C ASP A 182 6.84 21.54 -13.32
N ARG A 183 7.20 22.10 -12.18
CA ARG A 183 6.37 23.04 -11.43
C ARG A 183 6.76 24.49 -11.69
N SER A 184 7.75 24.74 -12.55
CA SER A 184 8.23 26.10 -12.86
C SER A 184 7.18 26.96 -13.56
N THR A 185 6.27 26.32 -14.30
CA THR A 185 5.18 27.00 -15.03
C THR A 185 3.89 27.14 -14.20
N ARG A 186 3.92 26.78 -12.93
CA ARG A 186 2.74 26.83 -12.08
C ARG A 186 2.35 28.29 -11.81
N PRO A 187 1.06 28.67 -11.97
CA PRO A 187 0.58 29.96 -11.52
C PRO A 187 0.84 30.16 -10.03
N THR A 188 1.36 31.30 -9.65
CA THR A 188 1.40 31.72 -8.24
C THR A 188 -0.02 31.91 -7.76
N ASN A 189 -0.53 30.96 -6.96
CA ASN A 189 -1.85 31.08 -6.36
C ASN A 189 -1.80 32.16 -5.24
N GLU A 190 -2.78 33.02 -5.17
CA GLU A 190 -2.96 33.97 -4.06
C GLU A 190 -3.10 33.23 -2.69
N SER A 191 -3.59 32.03 -2.71
CA SER A 191 -3.75 31.18 -1.52
C SER A 191 -3.18 29.78 -1.75
N PRO A 192 -2.40 29.24 -0.80
CA PRO A 192 -1.89 27.88 -0.88
C PRO A 192 -2.99 26.82 -1.04
N VAL A 193 -2.75 25.83 -1.90
CA VAL A 193 -3.68 24.73 -2.16
C VAL A 193 -3.29 23.52 -1.33
N LEU A 194 -4.16 23.11 -0.42
CA LEU A 194 -4.04 21.94 0.43
C LEU A 194 -4.73 20.75 -0.24
N LEU A 195 -4.02 19.65 -0.42
CA LEU A 195 -4.54 18.48 -1.14
C LEU A 195 -4.72 17.29 -0.19
N THR A 196 -5.84 16.61 -0.34
CA THR A 196 -6.09 15.29 0.23
C THR A 196 -6.56 14.35 -0.87
N VAL A 197 -5.94 13.18 -0.99
CA VAL A 197 -6.35 12.11 -1.90
C VAL A 197 -6.62 10.84 -1.11
N GLY A 198 -7.87 10.42 -1.05
CA GLY A 198 -8.25 9.25 -0.27
C GLY A 198 -9.67 8.79 -0.50
N MET A 199 -9.90 7.47 -0.36
CA MET A 199 -11.24 6.91 -0.42
C MET A 199 -12.05 7.35 0.81
N MET A 200 -13.31 7.70 0.60
CA MET A 200 -14.25 8.08 1.66
C MET A 200 -14.97 6.82 2.20
N ARG A 201 -14.23 6.03 3.02
CA ARG A 201 -14.75 4.82 3.67
C ARG A 201 -15.05 5.09 5.13
N GLN A 202 -15.96 4.29 5.67
CA GLN A 202 -16.28 4.28 7.11
C GLN A 202 -15.05 3.93 7.97
N ARG A 203 -15.11 4.21 9.26
CA ARG A 203 -14.07 3.99 10.26
C ARG A 203 -12.83 4.86 10.02
N ASP A 204 -11.64 4.28 10.04
CA ASP A 204 -10.34 4.95 10.05
C ASP A 204 -10.19 6.08 8.99
N LYS A 205 -10.80 5.91 7.80
CA LYS A 205 -10.78 6.94 6.77
C LYS A 205 -11.69 8.11 7.12
N LEU A 206 -12.91 7.85 7.55
CA LEU A 206 -13.84 8.87 8.01
C LEU A 206 -13.28 9.62 9.22
N ASP A 207 -12.67 8.91 10.16
CA ASP A 207 -12.05 9.51 11.34
C ASP A 207 -10.88 10.43 10.94
N SER A 208 -10.10 10.05 9.93
CA SER A 208 -9.06 10.93 9.35
C SER A 208 -9.66 12.21 8.75
N TYR A 209 -10.77 12.09 8.02
CA TYR A 209 -11.45 13.29 7.47
C TYR A 209 -12.02 14.20 8.58
N ARG A 210 -12.55 13.63 9.65
CA ARG A 210 -13.04 14.41 10.80
C ARG A 210 -11.91 15.19 11.50
N VAL A 211 -10.77 14.54 11.72
CA VAL A 211 -9.58 15.22 12.28
C VAL A 211 -9.10 16.31 11.34
N LEU A 212 -9.10 16.06 10.01
CA LEU A 212 -8.74 17.08 9.01
C LEU A 212 -9.68 18.27 9.06
N ALA A 213 -11.00 18.06 9.09
CA ALA A 213 -11.99 19.13 9.17
C ALA A 213 -11.80 19.99 10.44
N SER A 214 -11.63 19.33 11.58
CA SER A 214 -11.37 20.01 12.86
C SER A 214 -10.07 20.83 12.82
N ALA A 215 -9.01 20.29 12.24
CA ALA A 215 -7.73 20.99 12.12
C ALA A 215 -7.83 22.21 11.17
N LEU A 216 -8.49 22.06 10.02
CA LEU A 216 -8.69 23.17 9.08
C LEU A 216 -9.56 24.28 9.65
N ALA A 217 -10.52 23.94 10.51
CA ALA A 217 -11.35 24.93 11.22
C ALA A 217 -10.55 25.83 12.17
N LEU A 218 -9.41 25.34 12.69
CA LEU A 218 -8.49 26.14 13.52
C LEU A 218 -7.62 27.10 12.70
N LEU A 219 -7.65 26.99 11.39
CA LEU A 219 -6.81 27.79 10.46
C LEU A 219 -7.60 28.85 9.69
N LYS A 220 -8.74 29.31 10.24
CA LYS A 220 -9.64 30.26 9.56
C LYS A 220 -8.98 31.59 9.20
N ASP A 221 -8.04 32.03 10.00
CA ASP A 221 -7.38 33.33 9.87
C ASP A 221 -6.24 33.32 8.84
N ARG A 222 -5.96 32.16 8.21
CA ARG A 222 -4.93 32.01 7.18
C ARG A 222 -5.53 31.85 5.79
N PRO A 223 -4.88 32.37 4.74
CA PRO A 223 -5.29 32.11 3.37
C PRO A 223 -4.92 30.69 2.96
N TRP A 224 -5.90 29.87 2.60
CA TRP A 224 -5.75 28.54 2.02
C TRP A 224 -7.02 28.11 1.29
N ARG A 225 -6.88 27.21 0.35
CA ARG A 225 -7.98 26.43 -0.26
C ARG A 225 -7.65 24.95 -0.14
N ALA A 226 -8.66 24.10 0.01
CA ALA A 226 -8.47 22.66 0.08
C ALA A 226 -9.17 21.96 -1.08
N VAL A 227 -8.49 20.95 -1.64
CA VAL A 227 -9.05 20.06 -2.67
C VAL A 227 -9.05 18.64 -2.11
N LEU A 228 -10.24 18.04 -2.01
CA LEU A 228 -10.45 16.69 -1.56
C LEU A 228 -10.77 15.81 -2.77
N VAL A 229 -9.87 14.87 -3.06
CA VAL A 229 -10.00 13.89 -4.14
C VAL A 229 -10.35 12.54 -3.57
N GLY A 230 -11.41 11.95 -4.08
CA GLY A 230 -11.88 10.64 -3.68
C GLY A 230 -13.39 10.60 -3.55
N ASP A 231 -13.88 9.38 -3.38
CA ASP A 231 -15.29 9.08 -3.21
C ASP A 231 -15.45 7.82 -2.35
N GLY A 232 -16.69 7.53 -1.96
CA GLY A 232 -17.01 6.31 -1.24
C GLY A 232 -18.24 6.41 -0.35
N PRO A 233 -18.58 5.32 0.36
CA PRO A 233 -19.81 5.22 1.14
C PRO A 233 -19.95 6.25 2.26
N ALA A 234 -18.85 6.85 2.72
CA ALA A 234 -18.85 7.86 3.78
C ALA A 234 -18.79 9.30 3.22
N ARG A 235 -19.06 9.51 1.91
CA ARG A 235 -18.97 10.84 1.30
C ARG A 235 -19.86 11.86 2.00
N GLY A 236 -21.11 11.53 2.28
CA GLY A 236 -22.03 12.45 2.96
C GLY A 236 -21.55 12.91 4.34
N GLU A 237 -20.98 11.98 5.12
CA GLU A 237 -20.41 12.30 6.43
C GLU A 237 -19.14 13.17 6.32
N VAL A 238 -18.34 12.96 5.27
CA VAL A 238 -17.17 13.80 4.99
C VAL A 238 -17.59 15.20 4.57
N GLU A 239 -18.58 15.31 3.68
CA GLU A 239 -19.15 16.60 3.27
C GLU A 239 -19.74 17.35 4.47
N SER A 240 -20.50 16.67 5.33
CA SER A 240 -21.05 17.25 6.57
C SER A 240 -19.95 17.75 7.51
N ALA A 241 -18.85 16.99 7.67
CA ALA A 241 -17.73 17.40 8.52
C ALA A 241 -17.00 18.64 7.97
N MET A 242 -16.92 18.78 6.65
CA MET A 242 -16.26 19.91 5.98
C MET A 242 -17.17 21.13 5.76
N ALA A 243 -18.49 20.99 5.90
CA ALA A 243 -19.46 22.05 5.63
C ALA A 243 -19.17 23.39 6.36
N PRO A 244 -18.67 23.43 7.63
CA PRO A 244 -18.32 24.68 8.30
C PRO A 244 -17.17 25.47 7.66
N LEU A 245 -16.43 24.87 6.71
CA LEU A 245 -15.32 25.50 6.00
C LEU A 245 -15.76 26.19 4.71
N GLY A 246 -17.01 25.99 4.28
CA GLY A 246 -17.62 26.65 3.13
C GLY A 246 -16.87 26.46 1.81
N GLU A 247 -16.80 27.51 1.03
CA GLU A 247 -16.19 27.50 -0.31
C GLU A 247 -14.68 27.29 -0.34
N ARG A 248 -14.03 27.30 0.82
CA ARG A 248 -12.60 26.98 0.90
C ARG A 248 -12.30 25.51 0.56
N VAL A 249 -13.30 24.62 0.66
CA VAL A 249 -13.16 23.19 0.41
C VAL A 249 -13.87 22.79 -0.87
N ARG A 250 -13.12 22.29 -1.82
CA ARG A 250 -13.64 21.76 -3.08
C ARG A 250 -13.52 20.21 -3.09
N PHE A 251 -14.62 19.55 -3.32
CA PHE A 251 -14.69 18.13 -3.57
C PHE A 251 -14.52 17.85 -5.06
N ALA A 252 -13.45 17.14 -5.43
CA ALA A 252 -13.17 16.78 -6.82
C ALA A 252 -13.79 15.43 -7.23
N GLY A 253 -14.37 14.68 -6.25
CA GLY A 253 -14.90 13.35 -6.51
C GLY A 253 -13.82 12.30 -6.81
N ALA A 254 -14.23 11.18 -7.38
CA ALA A 254 -13.31 10.19 -7.88
C ALA A 254 -12.64 10.70 -9.17
N VAL A 255 -11.31 10.67 -9.18
CA VAL A 255 -10.50 11.13 -10.33
C VAL A 255 -9.79 9.93 -10.94
N ALA A 256 -9.69 9.91 -12.27
CA ALA A 256 -8.95 8.88 -12.99
C ALA A 256 -7.46 8.94 -12.62
N ARG A 257 -6.79 7.79 -12.63
CA ARG A 257 -5.38 7.70 -12.18
C ARG A 257 -4.44 8.55 -13.03
N GLU A 258 -4.70 8.63 -14.32
CA GLU A 258 -3.97 9.42 -15.31
C GLU A 258 -4.06 10.92 -15.10
N ASP A 259 -5.10 11.40 -14.40
CA ASP A 259 -5.29 12.83 -14.11
C ASP A 259 -4.75 13.24 -12.73
N LEU A 260 -4.47 12.28 -11.84
CA LEU A 260 -3.91 12.56 -10.52
C LEU A 260 -2.60 13.36 -10.56
N PRO A 261 -1.66 13.13 -11.49
CA PRO A 261 -0.42 13.91 -11.57
C PRO A 261 -0.67 15.42 -11.71
N LYS A 262 -1.67 15.84 -12.50
CA LYS A 262 -2.03 17.24 -12.68
C LYS A 262 -2.55 17.84 -11.36
N ILE A 263 -3.31 17.06 -10.60
CA ILE A 263 -3.87 17.52 -9.32
C ILE A 263 -2.76 17.66 -8.27
N TYR A 264 -1.85 16.68 -8.18
CA TYR A 264 -0.69 16.79 -7.30
C TYR A 264 0.19 17.97 -7.68
N ALA A 265 0.45 18.19 -8.97
CA ALA A 265 1.25 19.33 -9.45
C ALA A 265 0.63 20.68 -9.10
N ALA A 266 -0.69 20.80 -9.03
CA ALA A 266 -1.42 22.02 -8.71
C ALA A 266 -1.48 22.35 -7.21
N ALA A 267 -1.06 21.46 -6.31
CA ALA A 267 -1.14 21.63 -4.87
C ALA A 267 0.17 22.13 -4.24
N ASP A 268 0.11 22.64 -3.00
CA ASP A 268 1.26 23.16 -2.22
C ASP A 268 1.65 22.26 -1.08
N LEU A 269 0.66 21.64 -0.43
CA LEU A 269 0.82 20.75 0.71
C LEU A 269 -0.09 19.53 0.54
N TYR A 270 0.37 18.39 0.96
CA TYR A 270 -0.46 17.19 1.07
C TYR A 270 -0.81 16.93 2.54
N LEU A 271 -2.09 16.82 2.84
CA LEU A 271 -2.61 16.68 4.20
C LEU A 271 -3.34 15.33 4.36
N TRP A 272 -2.94 14.55 5.34
CA TRP A 272 -3.68 13.34 5.71
C TRP A 272 -3.43 12.95 7.18
N PRO A 273 -4.40 13.10 8.09
CA PRO A 273 -4.24 12.74 9.51
C PRO A 273 -3.95 11.27 9.78
N ALA A 274 -4.24 10.40 8.83
CA ALA A 274 -3.74 9.03 8.79
C ALA A 274 -4.11 8.20 10.04
N VAL A 275 -5.34 8.26 10.49
CA VAL A 275 -5.82 7.38 11.56
C VAL A 275 -5.72 5.92 11.08
N ASN A 276 -4.83 5.13 11.72
CA ASN A 276 -4.60 3.72 11.38
C ASN A 276 -4.18 3.47 9.90
N GLU A 277 -3.23 4.20 9.39
CA GLU A 277 -2.70 4.02 8.03
C GLU A 277 -1.55 2.99 8.01
N ALA A 278 -1.52 2.10 7.03
CA ALA A 278 -0.46 1.11 6.89
C ALA A 278 0.87 1.78 6.52
N TYR A 279 0.94 2.49 5.40
CA TYR A 279 2.03 3.38 4.96
C TYR A 279 1.56 4.51 4.06
N GLY A 280 0.41 4.38 3.38
CA GLY A 280 -0.22 5.42 2.57
C GLY A 280 0.49 5.70 1.25
N MET A 281 0.06 5.06 0.17
CA MET A 281 0.65 5.24 -1.18
C MET A 281 0.53 6.69 -1.65
N ALA A 282 -0.55 7.38 -1.30
CA ALA A 282 -0.76 8.77 -1.64
C ALA A 282 0.32 9.72 -1.05
N PHE A 283 0.97 9.36 0.05
CA PHE A 283 2.13 10.11 0.56
C PHE A 283 3.32 10.02 -0.39
N LEU A 284 3.56 8.84 -0.97
CA LEU A 284 4.64 8.67 -1.96
C LEU A 284 4.31 9.44 -3.24
N GLU A 285 3.06 9.39 -3.69
CA GLU A 285 2.60 10.12 -4.88
C GLU A 285 2.75 11.64 -4.67
N ALA A 286 2.31 12.17 -3.53
CA ALA A 286 2.46 13.58 -3.17
C ALA A 286 3.93 14.00 -3.14
N GLN A 287 4.78 13.22 -2.46
CA GLN A 287 6.21 13.51 -2.35
C GLN A 287 6.93 13.42 -3.70
N ALA A 288 6.57 12.47 -4.57
CA ALA A 288 7.10 12.39 -5.94
C ALA A 288 6.76 13.65 -6.75
N ALA A 289 5.55 14.18 -6.57
CA ALA A 289 5.13 15.45 -7.16
C ALA A 289 5.76 16.68 -6.47
N GLY A 290 6.61 16.49 -5.45
CA GLY A 290 7.26 17.58 -4.72
C GLY A 290 6.32 18.30 -3.77
N LEU A 291 5.39 17.60 -3.13
CA LEU A 291 4.55 18.15 -2.06
C LEU A 291 5.11 17.73 -0.70
N PRO A 292 5.40 18.67 0.19
CA PRO A 292 5.59 18.37 1.60
C PRO A 292 4.31 17.76 2.20
N VAL A 293 4.47 16.87 3.15
CA VAL A 293 3.37 16.12 3.75
C VAL A 293 3.17 16.52 5.21
N VAL A 294 1.92 16.74 5.61
CA VAL A 294 1.53 16.74 7.03
C VAL A 294 0.68 15.50 7.28
N ALA A 295 1.12 14.65 8.22
CA ALA A 295 0.47 13.36 8.47
C ALA A 295 0.49 12.95 9.95
N GLY A 296 -0.47 12.10 10.35
CA GLY A 296 -0.44 11.44 11.65
C GLY A 296 0.68 10.38 11.72
N ARG A 297 1.40 10.31 12.84
CA ARG A 297 2.49 9.37 13.11
C ARG A 297 1.95 7.98 13.44
N THR A 298 1.45 7.26 12.45
CA THR A 298 0.88 5.92 12.63
C THR A 298 1.46 4.92 11.65
N GLY A 299 1.35 3.65 11.96
CA GLY A 299 1.65 2.57 11.03
C GLY A 299 3.06 2.60 10.47
N GLY A 300 3.12 2.43 9.17
CA GLY A 300 4.33 2.58 8.38
C GLY A 300 4.53 4.00 7.82
N VAL A 301 3.69 4.98 8.19
CA VAL A 301 3.82 6.37 7.73
C VAL A 301 5.22 6.95 7.98
N PRO A 302 5.87 6.74 9.16
CA PRO A 302 7.24 7.20 9.38
C PRO A 302 8.31 6.57 8.46
N ALA A 303 7.98 5.47 7.79
CA ALA A 303 8.90 4.88 6.82
C ALA A 303 8.86 5.59 5.45
N VAL A 304 7.75 6.25 5.13
CA VAL A 304 7.54 6.95 3.86
C VAL A 304 7.63 8.48 4.00
N VAL A 305 7.28 9.04 5.15
CA VAL A 305 7.40 10.47 5.44
C VAL A 305 8.49 10.68 6.49
N ALA A 306 9.60 11.31 6.11
CA ALA A 306 10.68 11.64 7.03
C ALA A 306 10.35 12.96 7.75
N HIS A 307 10.08 12.85 9.05
CA HIS A 307 9.73 14.00 9.90
C HIS A 307 10.85 15.05 9.88
N GLU A 308 10.47 16.33 9.74
CA GLU A 308 11.38 17.50 9.65
C GLU A 308 12.29 17.49 8.40
N VAL A 309 12.08 16.55 7.47
CA VAL A 309 12.86 16.45 6.24
C VAL A 309 11.96 16.52 4.99
N THR A 310 10.92 15.67 4.92
CA THR A 310 10.00 15.64 3.79
C THR A 310 8.58 16.08 4.16
N GLY A 311 8.37 16.38 5.41
CA GLY A 311 7.08 16.78 5.97
C GLY A 311 7.06 16.74 7.49
N LEU A 312 5.89 16.91 8.06
CA LEU A 312 5.66 16.93 9.50
C LEU A 312 4.77 15.76 9.92
N LEU A 313 5.18 15.06 10.96
CA LEU A 313 4.41 13.97 11.57
C LEU A 313 3.89 14.41 12.94
N THR A 314 2.58 14.32 13.13
CA THR A 314 1.88 14.73 14.34
C THR A 314 1.33 13.51 15.12
N PRO A 315 0.99 13.65 16.41
CA PRO A 315 0.24 12.63 17.13
C PRO A 315 -1.08 12.31 16.40
N VAL A 316 -1.48 11.03 16.43
CA VAL A 316 -2.69 10.57 15.74
C VAL A 316 -3.96 11.06 16.45
N GLY A 317 -4.89 11.62 15.69
CA GLY A 317 -6.17 12.08 16.21
C GLY A 317 -6.15 13.48 16.84
N GLU A 318 -4.97 14.09 16.98
CA GLU A 318 -4.79 15.40 17.62
C GLU A 318 -4.95 16.53 16.59
N ALA A 319 -6.17 17.03 16.40
CA ALA A 319 -6.48 18.08 15.45
C ALA A 319 -5.70 19.39 15.69
N PRO A 320 -5.51 19.87 16.93
CA PRO A 320 -4.69 21.07 17.20
C PRO A 320 -3.25 20.88 16.75
N ALA A 321 -2.60 19.78 17.11
CA ALA A 321 -1.22 19.52 16.72
C ALA A 321 -1.06 19.36 15.17
N PHE A 322 -2.10 18.84 14.52
CA PHE A 322 -2.14 18.77 13.07
C PHE A 322 -2.30 20.18 12.45
N ALA A 323 -3.15 21.00 13.01
CA ALA A 323 -3.33 22.41 12.59
C ALA A 323 -2.03 23.21 12.73
N ASP A 324 -1.33 23.08 13.88
CA ASP A 324 -0.05 23.77 14.10
C ASP A 324 1.01 23.36 13.06
N ALA A 325 1.08 22.06 12.73
CA ALA A 325 1.98 21.60 11.69
C ALA A 325 1.63 22.15 10.30
N VAL A 326 0.36 22.26 9.96
CA VAL A 326 -0.11 22.89 8.71
C VAL A 326 0.22 24.37 8.73
N ALA A 327 -0.11 25.11 9.81
CA ALA A 327 0.18 26.53 9.98
C ALA A 327 1.67 26.81 9.78
N ARG A 328 2.53 26.05 10.42
CA ARG A 328 4.00 26.17 10.29
C ARG A 328 4.45 26.12 8.83
N LEU A 329 3.89 25.21 8.01
CA LEU A 329 4.25 25.12 6.60
C LEU A 329 3.55 26.15 5.73
N LEU A 330 2.40 26.69 6.13
CA LEU A 330 1.76 27.82 5.47
C LEU A 330 2.58 29.10 5.67
N ASP A 331 3.05 29.33 6.90
CA ASP A 331 3.74 30.55 7.31
C ASP A 331 5.24 30.55 6.90
N ALA A 332 5.82 29.39 6.48
CA ALA A 332 7.23 29.24 6.15
C ALA A 332 7.45 28.69 4.72
N PRO A 333 7.32 29.53 3.67
CA PRO A 333 7.46 29.11 2.27
C PRO A 333 8.82 28.50 1.95
N ASP A 334 9.91 29.01 2.54
CA ASP A 334 11.25 28.45 2.34
C ASP A 334 11.40 27.04 2.93
N GLN A 335 10.83 26.80 4.11
CA GLN A 335 10.81 25.46 4.68
C GLN A 335 9.98 24.51 3.82
N ARG A 336 8.85 24.99 3.32
CA ARG A 336 8.00 24.23 2.39
C ARG A 336 8.76 23.85 1.13
N ALA A 337 9.51 24.77 0.54
CA ALA A 337 10.33 24.52 -0.64
C ALA A 337 11.46 23.51 -0.36
N ARG A 338 12.17 23.64 0.78
CA ARG A 338 13.19 22.65 1.19
C ARG A 338 12.62 21.25 1.37
N PHE A 339 11.46 21.13 2.04
CA PHE A 339 10.80 19.83 2.24
C PHE A 339 10.32 19.23 0.90
N ALA A 340 9.82 20.06 -0.02
CA ALA A 340 9.41 19.64 -1.35
C ALA A 340 10.55 19.02 -2.16
N ALA A 341 11.72 19.66 -2.17
CA ALA A 341 12.92 19.16 -2.83
C ALA A 341 13.40 17.84 -2.21
N ALA A 342 13.49 17.79 -0.86
CA ALA A 342 13.89 16.60 -0.13
C ALA A 342 12.89 15.43 -0.32
N ALA A 343 11.59 15.71 -0.36
CA ALA A 343 10.54 14.73 -0.59
C ALA A 343 10.68 14.05 -1.96
N ARG A 344 10.82 14.83 -3.02
CA ARG A 344 11.03 14.31 -4.38
C ARG A 344 12.29 13.47 -4.47
N HIS A 345 13.43 14.01 -3.99
CA HIS A 345 14.69 13.29 -4.01
C HIS A 345 14.60 11.95 -3.29
N ARG A 346 14.03 11.94 -2.08
CA ARG A 346 13.89 10.72 -1.27
C ARG A 346 13.01 9.67 -1.94
N VAL A 347 11.86 10.06 -2.49
CA VAL A 347 10.95 9.11 -3.13
C VAL A 347 11.58 8.51 -4.38
N VAL A 348 12.21 9.30 -5.23
CA VAL A 348 12.93 8.79 -6.41
C VAL A 348 14.06 7.84 -6.02
N ALA A 349 14.82 8.16 -4.97
CA ALA A 349 15.94 7.32 -4.54
C ALA A 349 15.52 5.99 -3.91
N LEU A 350 14.46 5.97 -3.08
CA LEU A 350 14.12 4.85 -2.21
C LEU A 350 12.81 4.14 -2.56
N HIS A 351 11.88 4.82 -3.20
CA HIS A 351 10.51 4.38 -3.41
C HIS A 351 10.08 4.33 -4.88
N ASP A 352 11.02 4.59 -5.80
CA ASP A 352 10.76 4.47 -7.23
C ASP A 352 10.73 3.01 -7.67
N GLU A 353 9.86 2.70 -8.62
CA GLU A 353 9.70 1.35 -9.18
C GLU A 353 10.99 0.79 -9.78
N GLN A 354 11.86 1.63 -10.36
CA GLN A 354 13.15 1.15 -10.87
C GLN A 354 14.11 0.77 -9.75
N ALA A 355 14.15 1.55 -8.66
CA ALA A 355 14.96 1.23 -7.49
C ALA A 355 14.47 -0.07 -6.84
N ALA A 356 13.15 -0.23 -6.70
CA ALA A 356 12.53 -1.45 -6.20
C ALA A 356 12.82 -2.66 -7.10
N ALA A 357 12.81 -2.49 -8.44
CA ALA A 357 13.14 -3.55 -9.39
C ALA A 357 14.59 -4.02 -9.24
N ARG A 358 15.55 -3.10 -9.14
CA ARG A 358 16.97 -3.45 -8.89
C ARG A 358 17.14 -4.22 -7.57
N ALA A 359 16.47 -3.78 -6.53
CA ALA A 359 16.50 -4.44 -5.23
C ALA A 359 15.89 -5.84 -5.30
N LEU A 360 14.70 -5.99 -5.90
CA LEU A 360 14.03 -7.29 -6.06
C LEU A 360 14.84 -8.25 -6.92
N ALA A 361 15.46 -7.79 -8.00
CA ALA A 361 16.34 -8.61 -8.83
C ALA A 361 17.52 -9.20 -8.03
N LYS A 362 18.17 -8.38 -7.18
CA LYS A 362 19.25 -8.83 -6.28
C LYS A 362 18.76 -9.85 -5.25
N ILE A 363 17.54 -9.64 -4.74
CA ILE A 363 16.90 -10.54 -3.76
C ILE A 363 16.61 -11.89 -4.39
N LEU A 364 15.96 -11.92 -5.57
CA LEU A 364 15.54 -13.16 -6.23
C LEU A 364 16.70 -13.98 -6.82
N ARG A 365 17.80 -13.34 -7.27
CA ARG A 365 19.00 -14.07 -7.70
C ARG A 365 19.60 -15.00 -6.65
N ARG A 366 19.30 -14.81 -5.39
CA ARG A 366 19.77 -15.66 -4.31
C ARG A 366 18.88 -16.88 -4.05
N LEU A 367 17.81 -17.04 -4.82
CA LEU A 367 16.90 -18.20 -4.79
C LEU A 367 17.14 -19.16 -5.97
N ALA A 368 17.80 -18.70 -7.03
CA ALA A 368 18.28 -19.51 -8.13
C ALA A 368 19.70 -20.01 -7.80
#